data_411234c6d94c18c192e720034c4bcf6d
#
_entry.id   411234c6d94c18c192e720034c4bcf6d
#
_cell.length_a   1.000
_cell.length_b   1.000
_cell.length_c   1.000
_cell.angle_alpha   90.00
_cell.angle_beta   90.00
_cell.angle_gamma   90.00
#
_symmetry.space_group_name_H-M   'P 1'
#
loop_
_entity.id
_entity.type
_entity.pdbx_description
1 polymer ?
#
loop_
_entity_poly.entity_id
_entity_poly.type
_entity_poly.pdbx_seq_one_letter_code
_entity_poly.pdbx_strand_id
1 'polypeptide(L)'
;VVLNKDNATIIDGAGDESAIATRVNQIRAQVEETSSDYDKEKLQERVAKLAGGVAVIKVGAGSEVEMKEKKARVEDALHSTRAAVEEGVVPGGGSALIRCLEAVAKLKGDNDDQNVGINIAKKAFESPLRQIVSNAGEEPSVIVNNVIDGKDSFGFNAATSEYGDMIEMGILDPAKVTRTALQAAGSVAGMMITTEAMVTDVPKEEAPMPPMPDMGGMGGMGGMM
;
A
#
# COMPACT_ATOMS: atom_id res chain seq x y z
N VAL A 1 -22.86 17.55 -11.09
CA VAL A 1 -21.67 18.24 -10.52
C VAL A 1 -21.54 17.85 -9.08
N VAL A 2 -20.37 17.40 -8.67
CA VAL A 2 -20.02 17.09 -7.27
C VAL A 2 -18.93 18.07 -6.85
N LEU A 3 -19.14 18.80 -5.76
CA LEU A 3 -18.20 19.74 -5.19
C LEU A 3 -17.75 19.25 -3.81
N ASN A 4 -16.46 19.26 -3.57
CA ASN A 4 -15.89 19.05 -2.25
C ASN A 4 -14.86 20.16 -1.96
N LYS A 5 -14.18 20.10 -0.82
CA LYS A 5 -13.26 21.16 -0.38
C LYS A 5 -12.13 21.44 -1.38
N ASP A 6 -11.65 20.40 -2.06
CA ASP A 6 -10.44 20.46 -2.87
C ASP A 6 -10.72 20.29 -4.38
N ASN A 7 -11.91 19.78 -4.75
CA ASN A 7 -12.22 19.43 -6.12
C ASN A 7 -13.67 19.74 -6.52
N ALA A 8 -13.84 20.08 -7.80
CA ALA A 8 -15.12 20.12 -8.48
C ALA A 8 -15.12 19.07 -9.59
N THR A 9 -16.04 18.11 -9.51
CA THR A 9 -16.17 17.03 -10.50
C THR A 9 -17.43 17.22 -11.32
N ILE A 10 -17.29 17.33 -12.63
CA ILE A 10 -18.39 17.39 -13.59
C ILE A 10 -18.47 16.04 -14.30
N ILE A 11 -19.62 15.37 -14.20
CA ILE A 11 -19.91 14.09 -14.83
C ILE A 11 -20.93 14.37 -15.94
N ASP A 12 -20.76 13.76 -17.11
CA ASP A 12 -21.61 13.97 -18.30
C ASP A 12 -21.70 15.48 -18.65
N GLY A 13 -20.54 16.09 -18.89
CA GLY A 13 -20.48 17.49 -19.33
C GLY A 13 -21.03 17.66 -20.73
N ALA A 14 -21.46 18.88 -21.06
CA ALA A 14 -21.98 19.27 -22.38
C ALA A 14 -20.91 19.63 -23.41
N GLY A 15 -19.65 19.16 -23.23
CA GLY A 15 -18.54 19.44 -24.13
C GLY A 15 -18.63 18.65 -25.43
N ASP A 16 -17.99 19.18 -26.49
CA ASP A 16 -17.87 18.50 -27.77
C ASP A 16 -16.90 17.31 -27.66
N GLU A 17 -17.36 16.12 -28.06
CA GLU A 17 -16.57 14.87 -28.01
C GLU A 17 -15.27 14.97 -28.83
N SER A 18 -15.30 15.66 -29.96
CA SER A 18 -14.13 15.84 -30.82
C SER A 18 -13.06 16.73 -30.15
N ALA A 19 -13.48 17.75 -29.43
CA ALA A 19 -12.59 18.59 -28.65
C ALA A 19 -11.97 17.83 -27.46
N ILE A 20 -12.75 16.98 -26.79
CA ILE A 20 -12.27 16.11 -25.71
C ILE A 20 -11.25 15.11 -26.26
N ALA A 21 -11.55 14.42 -27.36
CA ALA A 21 -10.63 13.48 -28.01
C ALA A 21 -9.31 14.17 -28.43
N THR A 22 -9.38 15.37 -28.99
CA THR A 22 -8.20 16.17 -29.33
C THR A 22 -7.36 16.48 -28.10
N ARG A 23 -8.01 16.85 -26.98
CA ARG A 23 -7.30 17.14 -25.74
C ARG A 23 -6.66 15.90 -25.13
N VAL A 24 -7.32 14.75 -25.16
CA VAL A 24 -6.77 13.47 -24.74
C VAL A 24 -5.50 13.14 -25.52
N ASN A 25 -5.53 13.30 -26.83
CA ASN A 25 -4.36 13.01 -27.68
C ASN A 25 -3.20 13.97 -27.41
N GLN A 26 -3.47 15.26 -27.13
CA GLN A 26 -2.45 16.21 -26.71
C GLN A 26 -1.77 15.79 -25.40
N ILE A 27 -2.57 15.35 -24.40
CA ILE A 27 -2.02 14.93 -23.12
C ILE A 27 -1.22 13.62 -23.29
N ARG A 28 -1.67 12.69 -24.13
CA ARG A 28 -0.90 11.48 -24.44
C ARG A 28 0.47 11.79 -25.04
N ALA A 29 0.53 12.73 -25.97
CA ALA A 29 1.82 13.20 -26.51
C ALA A 29 2.72 13.77 -25.41
N GLN A 30 2.19 14.56 -24.47
CA GLN A 30 2.95 15.06 -23.33
C GLN A 30 3.46 13.95 -22.42
N VAL A 31 2.71 12.83 -22.25
CA VAL A 31 3.17 11.66 -21.50
C VAL A 31 4.41 11.02 -22.12
N GLU A 32 4.50 10.99 -23.45
CA GLU A 32 5.67 10.46 -24.16
C GLU A 32 6.88 11.42 -24.12
N GLU A 33 6.64 12.71 -24.07
CA GLU A 33 7.71 13.74 -24.07
C GLU A 33 8.33 13.99 -22.69
N THR A 34 7.58 13.74 -21.61
CA THR A 34 8.08 14.02 -20.25
C THR A 34 9.06 12.98 -19.76
N SER A 35 10.16 13.45 -19.17
CA SER A 35 11.15 12.61 -18.49
C SER A 35 10.89 12.42 -16.99
N SER A 36 9.92 13.15 -16.43
CA SER A 36 9.55 13.09 -15.02
C SER A 36 8.49 12.01 -14.79
N ASP A 37 8.81 10.99 -14.00
CA ASP A 37 7.85 9.93 -13.65
C ASP A 37 6.61 10.48 -12.92
N TYR A 38 6.80 11.50 -12.08
CA TYR A 38 5.70 12.18 -11.40
C TYR A 38 4.75 12.88 -12.38
N ASP A 39 5.30 13.67 -13.32
CA ASP A 39 4.47 14.35 -14.32
C ASP A 39 3.78 13.36 -15.24
N LYS A 40 4.45 12.27 -15.60
CA LYS A 40 3.89 11.17 -16.39
C LYS A 40 2.66 10.57 -15.72
N GLU A 41 2.75 10.27 -14.43
CA GLU A 41 1.63 9.76 -13.64
C GLU A 41 0.45 10.75 -13.61
N LYS A 42 0.72 12.04 -13.36
CA LYS A 42 -0.31 13.07 -13.33
C LYS A 42 -0.99 13.29 -14.68
N LEU A 43 -0.25 13.22 -15.76
CA LEU A 43 -0.80 13.31 -17.12
C LEU A 43 -1.67 12.08 -17.45
N GLN A 44 -1.25 10.88 -17.05
CA GLN A 44 -2.04 9.65 -17.21
C GLN A 44 -3.35 9.70 -16.42
N GLU A 45 -3.34 10.19 -15.17
CA GLU A 45 -4.56 10.45 -14.40
C GLU A 45 -5.52 11.39 -15.13
N ARG A 46 -5.00 12.44 -15.77
CA ARG A 46 -5.82 13.39 -16.53
C ARG A 46 -6.45 12.75 -17.76
N VAL A 47 -5.71 11.92 -18.49
CA VAL A 47 -6.25 11.15 -19.60
C VAL A 47 -7.37 10.21 -19.14
N ALA A 48 -7.16 9.49 -18.05
CA ALA A 48 -8.16 8.58 -17.50
C ALA A 48 -9.47 9.31 -17.13
N LYS A 49 -9.38 10.49 -16.52
CA LYS A 49 -10.56 11.31 -16.18
C LYS A 49 -11.31 11.85 -17.39
N LEU A 50 -10.60 12.16 -18.48
CA LEU A 50 -11.23 12.70 -19.70
C LEU A 50 -11.81 11.60 -20.60
N ALA A 51 -11.14 10.45 -20.71
CA ALA A 51 -11.46 9.39 -21.67
C ALA A 51 -12.28 8.24 -21.09
N GLY A 52 -12.20 8.02 -19.77
CA GLY A 52 -12.73 6.81 -19.13
C GLY A 52 -14.06 6.97 -18.39
N GLY A 53 -14.60 8.16 -18.32
CA GLY A 53 -15.77 8.42 -17.48
C GLY A 53 -15.47 8.37 -15.97
N VAL A 54 -16.51 8.48 -15.14
CA VAL A 54 -16.42 8.47 -13.68
C VAL A 54 -17.28 7.35 -13.11
N ALA A 55 -16.64 6.40 -12.45
CA ALA A 55 -17.33 5.39 -11.65
C ALA A 55 -17.47 5.89 -10.20
N VAL A 56 -18.69 5.73 -9.64
CA VAL A 56 -18.96 6.12 -8.26
C VAL A 56 -19.28 4.87 -7.44
N ILE A 57 -18.41 4.56 -6.48
CA ILE A 57 -18.61 3.47 -5.52
C ILE A 57 -19.23 4.08 -4.25
N LYS A 58 -20.49 3.74 -3.97
CA LYS A 58 -21.19 4.20 -2.77
C LYS A 58 -20.94 3.23 -1.63
N VAL A 59 -20.29 3.72 -0.56
CA VAL A 59 -19.97 2.94 0.64
C VAL A 59 -20.90 3.36 1.77
N GLY A 60 -21.51 2.38 2.46
CA GLY A 60 -22.36 2.59 3.62
C GLY A 60 -22.11 1.54 4.70
N ALA A 61 -22.44 1.89 5.94
CA ALA A 61 -22.35 1.00 7.11
C ALA A 61 -23.33 1.43 8.20
N GLY A 62 -23.47 0.61 9.24
CA GLY A 62 -24.34 0.88 10.37
C GLY A 62 -23.84 1.99 11.30
N SER A 63 -22.55 2.30 11.30
CA SER A 63 -21.93 3.36 12.08
C SER A 63 -20.94 4.17 11.26
N GLU A 64 -20.63 5.39 11.72
CA GLU A 64 -19.66 6.27 11.05
C GLU A 64 -18.25 5.67 11.06
N VAL A 65 -17.86 5.03 12.14
CA VAL A 65 -16.53 4.39 12.28
C VAL A 65 -16.40 3.25 11.28
N GLU A 66 -17.39 2.37 11.21
CA GLU A 66 -17.42 1.26 10.25
C GLU A 66 -17.44 1.75 8.79
N MET A 67 -18.17 2.84 8.53
CA MET A 67 -18.21 3.45 7.20
C MET A 67 -16.83 3.98 6.78
N LYS A 68 -16.12 4.66 7.69
CA LYS A 68 -14.78 5.16 7.44
C LYS A 68 -13.80 4.01 7.17
N GLU A 69 -13.89 2.94 7.94
CA GLU A 69 -13.05 1.74 7.76
C GLU A 69 -13.31 1.07 6.40
N LYS A 70 -14.58 0.86 6.04
CA LYS A 70 -14.95 0.29 4.73
C LYS A 70 -14.51 1.19 3.58
N LYS A 71 -14.66 2.52 3.73
CA LYS A 71 -14.19 3.48 2.73
C LYS A 71 -12.69 3.38 2.53
N ALA A 72 -11.90 3.38 3.60
CA ALA A 72 -10.45 3.25 3.53
C ALA A 72 -10.02 1.95 2.84
N ARG A 73 -10.70 0.84 3.14
CA ARG A 73 -10.44 -0.46 2.50
C ARG A 73 -10.73 -0.45 0.99
N VAL A 74 -11.80 0.22 0.57
CA VAL A 74 -12.13 0.38 -0.87
C VAL A 74 -11.12 1.30 -1.57
N GLU A 75 -10.69 2.38 -0.91
CA GLU A 75 -9.66 3.28 -1.44
C GLU A 75 -8.32 2.55 -1.60
N ASP A 76 -7.92 1.74 -0.63
CA ASP A 76 -6.72 0.90 -0.69
C ASP A 76 -6.78 -0.11 -1.85
N ALA A 77 -7.89 -0.82 -1.99
CA ALA A 77 -8.12 -1.73 -3.11
C ALA A 77 -8.05 -1.02 -4.48
N LEU A 78 -8.56 0.21 -4.57
CA LEU A 78 -8.49 1.01 -5.80
C LEU A 78 -7.04 1.39 -6.14
N HIS A 79 -6.26 1.84 -5.15
CA HIS A 79 -4.85 2.18 -5.34
C HIS A 79 -4.02 0.96 -5.73
N SER A 80 -4.23 -0.17 -5.07
CA SER A 80 -3.55 -1.43 -5.38
C SER A 80 -3.89 -1.92 -6.80
N THR A 81 -5.16 -1.83 -7.21
CA THR A 81 -5.59 -2.22 -8.56
C THR A 81 -4.95 -1.32 -9.63
N ARG A 82 -4.89 -0.02 -9.41
CA ARG A 82 -4.21 0.91 -10.35
C ARG A 82 -2.74 0.60 -10.47
N ALA A 83 -2.04 0.41 -9.37
CA ALA A 83 -0.63 0.03 -9.36
C ALA A 83 -0.38 -1.30 -10.10
N ALA A 84 -1.28 -2.27 -9.95
CA ALA A 84 -1.22 -3.55 -10.65
C ALA A 84 -1.44 -3.41 -12.17
N VAL A 85 -2.32 -2.51 -12.61
CA VAL A 85 -2.51 -2.23 -14.05
C VAL A 85 -1.28 -1.58 -14.67
N GLU A 86 -0.55 -0.76 -13.91
CA GLU A 86 0.63 -0.04 -14.42
C GLU A 86 1.88 -0.93 -14.57
N GLU A 87 2.21 -1.75 -13.58
CA GLU A 87 3.45 -2.53 -13.54
C GLU A 87 3.22 -4.05 -13.37
N GLY A 88 1.98 -4.51 -13.38
CA GLY A 88 1.66 -5.91 -13.19
C GLY A 88 1.65 -6.34 -11.73
N VAL A 89 1.57 -7.65 -11.52
CA VAL A 89 1.49 -8.28 -10.21
C VAL A 89 2.65 -9.25 -9.99
N VAL A 90 2.97 -9.48 -8.73
CA VAL A 90 3.95 -10.47 -8.26
C VAL A 90 3.29 -11.38 -7.22
N PRO A 91 3.88 -12.55 -6.91
CA PRO A 91 3.40 -13.39 -5.81
C PRO A 91 3.34 -12.60 -4.51
N GLY A 92 2.18 -12.58 -3.87
CA GLY A 92 1.93 -11.80 -2.66
C GLY A 92 2.45 -12.47 -1.38
N GLY A 93 2.01 -11.93 -0.25
CA GLY A 93 2.37 -12.49 1.05
C GLY A 93 3.85 -12.37 1.41
N GLY A 94 4.57 -11.42 0.83
CA GLY A 94 6.02 -11.26 1.02
C GLY A 94 6.88 -12.22 0.20
N SER A 95 6.29 -13.13 -0.58
CA SER A 95 7.02 -14.15 -1.35
C SER A 95 7.90 -13.56 -2.45
N ALA A 96 7.48 -12.46 -3.09
CA ALA A 96 8.23 -11.81 -4.16
C ALA A 96 9.65 -11.39 -3.72
N LEU A 97 9.79 -10.79 -2.53
CA LEU A 97 11.10 -10.40 -2.00
C LEU A 97 11.98 -11.60 -1.65
N ILE A 98 11.37 -12.70 -1.18
CA ILE A 98 12.10 -13.96 -0.96
C ILE A 98 12.69 -14.49 -2.27
N ARG A 99 11.93 -14.43 -3.39
CA ARG A 99 12.46 -14.82 -4.71
C ARG A 99 13.62 -13.94 -5.18
N CYS A 100 13.66 -12.67 -4.77
CA CYS A 100 14.78 -11.79 -5.08
C CYS A 100 16.09 -12.13 -4.33
N LEU A 101 16.03 -12.92 -3.24
CA LEU A 101 17.20 -13.30 -2.46
C LEU A 101 18.28 -13.98 -3.29
N GLU A 102 17.90 -14.81 -4.27
CA GLU A 102 18.86 -15.49 -5.15
C GLU A 102 19.66 -14.49 -6.00
N ALA A 103 19.00 -13.46 -6.52
CA ALA A 103 19.66 -12.42 -7.29
C ALA A 103 20.62 -11.59 -6.42
N VAL A 104 20.16 -11.21 -5.22
CA VAL A 104 20.98 -10.45 -4.27
C VAL A 104 22.17 -11.29 -3.75
N ALA A 105 22.01 -12.60 -3.61
CA ALA A 105 23.09 -13.50 -3.19
C ALA A 105 24.26 -13.56 -4.18
N LYS A 106 24.01 -13.24 -5.45
CA LYS A 106 25.05 -13.21 -6.51
C LYS A 106 25.83 -11.90 -6.53
N LEU A 107 25.35 -10.87 -5.82
CA LEU A 107 26.04 -9.59 -5.73
C LEU A 107 27.29 -9.72 -4.86
N LYS A 108 28.34 -9.04 -5.30
CA LYS A 108 29.61 -8.89 -4.56
C LYS A 108 29.96 -7.42 -4.49
N GLY A 109 30.27 -6.94 -3.31
CA GLY A 109 30.82 -5.61 -3.10
C GLY A 109 32.31 -5.58 -3.40
N ASP A 110 32.83 -4.38 -3.63
CA ASP A 110 34.26 -4.14 -3.88
C ASP A 110 35.09 -4.24 -2.60
N ASN A 111 34.46 -4.24 -1.44
CA ASN A 111 35.11 -4.34 -0.12
C ASN A 111 34.15 -5.03 0.89
N ASP A 112 34.68 -5.29 2.10
CA ASP A 112 33.95 -6.00 3.15
C ASP A 112 32.74 -5.21 3.67
N ASP A 113 32.82 -3.88 3.76
CA ASP A 113 31.71 -3.04 4.23
C ASP A 113 30.51 -3.11 3.26
N GLN A 114 30.77 -3.09 1.96
CA GLN A 114 29.71 -3.29 0.95
C GLN A 114 29.11 -4.69 1.02
N ASN A 115 29.91 -5.71 1.29
CA ASN A 115 29.41 -7.06 1.49
C ASN A 115 28.52 -7.18 2.75
N VAL A 116 28.86 -6.46 3.83
CA VAL A 116 28.00 -6.33 5.01
C VAL A 116 26.68 -5.68 4.64
N GLY A 117 26.70 -4.59 3.86
CA GLY A 117 25.48 -3.93 3.36
C GLY A 117 24.58 -4.86 2.54
N ILE A 118 25.16 -5.67 1.64
CA ILE A 118 24.43 -6.68 0.87
C ILE A 118 23.78 -7.71 1.80
N ASN A 119 24.46 -8.16 2.85
CA ASN A 119 23.92 -9.10 3.82
C ASN A 119 22.79 -8.49 4.66
N ILE A 120 22.88 -7.20 5.01
CA ILE A 120 21.79 -6.48 5.68
C ILE A 120 20.56 -6.44 4.77
N ALA A 121 20.71 -6.09 3.50
CA ALA A 121 19.62 -6.06 2.52
C ALA A 121 18.97 -7.45 2.37
N LYS A 122 19.77 -8.52 2.26
CA LYS A 122 19.24 -9.91 2.21
C LYS A 122 18.34 -10.21 3.41
N LYS A 123 18.79 -9.85 4.61
CA LYS A 123 18.01 -10.06 5.84
C LYS A 123 16.73 -9.22 5.87
N ALA A 124 16.78 -8.00 5.35
CA ALA A 124 15.62 -7.12 5.25
C ALA A 124 14.55 -7.66 4.30
N PHE A 125 14.91 -8.38 3.23
CA PHE A 125 13.96 -8.98 2.29
C PHE A 125 13.08 -10.07 2.92
N GLU A 126 13.51 -10.69 3.99
CA GLU A 126 12.70 -11.65 4.74
C GLU A 126 11.64 -10.98 5.62
N SER A 127 11.84 -9.70 5.99
CA SER A 127 11.03 -9.01 6.99
C SER A 127 9.53 -8.99 6.68
N PRO A 128 9.05 -8.72 5.46
CA PRO A 128 7.62 -8.69 5.17
C PRO A 128 6.95 -10.04 5.40
N LEU A 129 7.53 -11.13 4.89
CA LEU A 129 7.00 -12.48 5.13
C LEU A 129 7.05 -12.85 6.62
N ARG A 130 8.16 -12.55 7.31
CA ARG A 130 8.28 -12.79 8.75
C ARG A 130 7.20 -12.09 9.55
N GLN A 131 6.91 -10.82 9.20
CA GLN A 131 5.88 -10.05 9.90
C GLN A 131 4.48 -10.61 9.65
N ILE A 132 4.16 -10.99 8.42
CA ILE A 132 2.87 -11.60 8.07
C ILE A 132 2.66 -12.90 8.86
N VAL A 133 3.68 -13.76 8.89
CA VAL A 133 3.64 -15.03 9.61
C VAL A 133 3.49 -14.82 11.11
N SER A 134 4.26 -13.89 11.68
CA SER A 134 4.16 -13.53 13.11
C SER A 134 2.77 -13.00 13.47
N ASN A 135 2.17 -12.19 12.62
CA ASN A 135 0.81 -11.67 12.81
C ASN A 135 -0.25 -12.78 12.75
N ALA A 136 0.02 -13.87 12.00
CA ALA A 136 -0.82 -15.07 11.97
C ALA A 136 -0.64 -15.98 13.19
N GLY A 137 0.35 -15.71 14.06
CA GLY A 137 0.66 -16.50 15.23
C GLY A 137 1.53 -17.74 14.97
N GLU A 138 2.11 -17.83 13.77
CA GLU A 138 2.98 -18.94 13.36
C GLU A 138 4.46 -18.61 13.56
N GLU A 139 5.34 -19.63 13.51
CA GLU A 139 6.79 -19.46 13.67
C GLU A 139 7.46 -19.01 12.35
N PRO A 140 7.93 -17.75 12.27
CA PRO A 140 8.41 -17.19 11.00
C PRO A 140 9.64 -17.93 10.43
N SER A 141 10.53 -18.43 11.27
CA SER A 141 11.79 -19.03 10.82
C SER A 141 11.57 -20.30 10.01
N VAL A 142 10.61 -21.11 10.43
CA VAL A 142 10.25 -22.37 9.74
C VAL A 142 9.62 -22.05 8.38
N ILE A 143 8.66 -21.14 8.38
CA ILE A 143 7.89 -20.80 7.17
C ILE A 143 8.78 -20.11 6.13
N VAL A 144 9.62 -19.15 6.55
CA VAL A 144 10.56 -18.46 5.65
C VAL A 144 11.50 -19.46 4.98
N ASN A 145 12.07 -20.41 5.73
CA ASN A 145 12.94 -21.45 5.16
C ASN A 145 12.20 -22.31 4.14
N ASN A 146 10.98 -22.76 4.45
CA ASN A 146 10.18 -23.53 3.50
C ASN A 146 9.85 -22.73 2.22
N VAL A 147 9.58 -21.42 2.34
CA VAL A 147 9.34 -20.57 1.18
C VAL A 147 10.62 -20.34 0.39
N ILE A 148 11.79 -20.19 1.02
CA ILE A 148 13.10 -20.07 0.34
C ILE A 148 13.39 -21.30 -0.50
N ASP A 149 13.13 -22.50 0.02
CA ASP A 149 13.35 -23.78 -0.68
C ASP A 149 12.38 -23.99 -1.86
N GLY A 150 11.26 -23.29 -1.87
CA GLY A 150 10.29 -23.29 -2.96
C GLY A 150 10.78 -22.52 -4.19
N LYS A 151 10.08 -22.67 -5.32
CA LYS A 151 10.39 -22.02 -6.60
C LYS A 151 9.21 -21.20 -7.11
N ASP A 152 9.49 -20.35 -8.08
CA ASP A 152 8.50 -19.57 -8.83
C ASP A 152 7.54 -18.80 -7.89
N SER A 153 6.25 -19.02 -8.00
CA SER A 153 5.22 -18.35 -7.21
C SER A 153 4.92 -19.03 -5.87
N PHE A 154 5.71 -20.03 -5.45
CA PHE A 154 5.47 -20.77 -4.21
C PHE A 154 5.61 -19.85 -2.99
N GLY A 155 4.64 -19.91 -2.08
CA GLY A 155 4.59 -19.10 -0.87
C GLY A 155 3.73 -19.72 0.22
N PHE A 156 3.38 -18.92 1.22
CA PHE A 156 2.58 -19.31 2.37
C PHE A 156 1.33 -18.45 2.51
N ASN A 157 0.17 -19.09 2.52
CA ASN A 157 -1.12 -18.47 2.79
C ASN A 157 -1.35 -18.40 4.31
N ALA A 158 -1.13 -17.24 4.89
CA ALA A 158 -1.27 -17.01 6.32
C ALA A 158 -2.72 -17.10 6.85
N ALA A 159 -3.73 -17.05 5.96
CA ALA A 159 -5.13 -17.18 6.36
C ALA A 159 -5.56 -18.65 6.55
N THR A 160 -4.95 -19.60 5.81
CA THR A 160 -5.29 -21.03 5.85
C THR A 160 -4.15 -21.89 6.38
N SER A 161 -2.96 -21.32 6.65
CA SER A 161 -1.72 -22.02 7.02
C SER A 161 -1.27 -23.03 5.97
N GLU A 162 -1.54 -22.80 4.69
CA GLU A 162 -1.21 -23.69 3.58
C GLU A 162 -0.09 -23.11 2.71
N TYR A 163 0.72 -24.02 2.15
CA TYR A 163 1.72 -23.68 1.15
C TYR A 163 1.19 -23.95 -0.25
N GLY A 164 1.55 -23.10 -1.22
CA GLY A 164 1.17 -23.33 -2.61
C GLY A 164 1.60 -22.20 -3.53
N ASP A 165 1.11 -22.25 -4.77
CA ASP A 165 1.31 -21.16 -5.73
C ASP A 165 0.45 -19.96 -5.36
N MET A 166 1.09 -18.85 -5.01
CA MET A 166 0.42 -17.63 -4.56
C MET A 166 -0.44 -17.00 -5.65
N ILE A 167 -0.05 -17.17 -6.92
CA ILE A 167 -0.81 -16.62 -8.05
C ILE A 167 -2.09 -17.43 -8.24
N GLU A 168 -2.00 -18.76 -8.22
CA GLU A 168 -3.17 -19.65 -8.32
C GLU A 168 -4.13 -19.47 -7.13
N MET A 169 -3.60 -19.22 -5.95
CA MET A 169 -4.38 -18.90 -4.74
C MET A 169 -5.01 -17.50 -4.76
N GLY A 170 -4.69 -16.65 -5.76
CA GLY A 170 -5.17 -15.27 -5.85
C GLY A 170 -4.53 -14.32 -4.83
N ILE A 171 -3.39 -14.69 -4.24
CA ILE A 171 -2.64 -13.88 -3.29
C ILE A 171 -1.56 -13.12 -4.06
N LEU A 172 -1.89 -11.89 -4.43
CA LEU A 172 -1.12 -11.07 -5.34
C LEU A 172 -0.76 -9.74 -4.70
N ASP A 173 0.45 -9.24 -4.99
CA ASP A 173 0.87 -7.88 -4.67
C ASP A 173 1.14 -7.10 -5.96
N PRO A 174 0.80 -5.80 -6.03
CA PRO A 174 1.22 -4.95 -7.15
C PRO A 174 2.75 -4.81 -7.17
N ALA A 175 3.37 -5.07 -8.32
CA ALA A 175 4.82 -4.97 -8.48
C ALA A 175 5.34 -3.56 -8.14
N LYS A 176 4.61 -2.52 -8.57
CA LYS A 176 4.93 -1.11 -8.29
C LYS A 176 5.00 -0.84 -6.78
N VAL A 177 4.06 -1.36 -5.99
CA VAL A 177 4.01 -1.14 -4.54
C VAL A 177 5.23 -1.79 -3.86
N THR A 178 5.48 -3.08 -4.15
CA THR A 178 6.60 -3.83 -3.58
C THR A 178 7.95 -3.18 -3.93
N ARG A 179 8.13 -2.79 -5.20
CA ARG A 179 9.34 -2.11 -5.68
C ARG A 179 9.55 -0.76 -5.01
N THR A 180 8.51 0.08 -4.96
CA THR A 180 8.60 1.43 -4.38
C THR A 180 8.85 1.36 -2.88
N ALA A 181 8.22 0.44 -2.16
CA ALA A 181 8.46 0.22 -0.74
C ALA A 181 9.93 -0.15 -0.47
N LEU A 182 10.49 -1.04 -1.27
CA LEU A 182 11.90 -1.42 -1.15
C LEU A 182 12.86 -0.26 -1.45
N GLN A 183 12.59 0.52 -2.50
CA GLN A 183 13.38 1.69 -2.86
C GLN A 183 13.34 2.77 -1.76
N ALA A 184 12.15 3.07 -1.25
CA ALA A 184 11.98 4.04 -0.18
C ALA A 184 12.67 3.59 1.11
N ALA A 185 12.51 2.33 1.50
CA ALA A 185 13.16 1.76 2.67
C ALA A 185 14.69 1.83 2.55
N GLY A 186 15.25 1.45 1.40
CA GLY A 186 16.69 1.54 1.14
C GLY A 186 17.22 2.98 1.16
N SER A 187 16.46 3.93 0.60
CA SER A 187 16.83 5.36 0.60
C SER A 187 16.84 5.93 2.03
N VAL A 188 15.78 5.70 2.80
CA VAL A 188 15.69 6.19 4.19
C VAL A 188 16.75 5.53 5.07
N ALA A 189 16.93 4.22 4.99
CA ALA A 189 17.95 3.51 5.74
C ALA A 189 19.36 4.04 5.42
N GLY A 190 19.66 4.27 4.14
CA GLY A 190 20.93 4.85 3.70
C GLY A 190 21.17 6.23 4.30
N MET A 191 20.16 7.09 4.32
CA MET A 191 20.27 8.40 4.99
C MET A 191 20.48 8.26 6.50
N MET A 192 19.75 7.37 7.18
CA MET A 192 19.84 7.18 8.63
C MET A 192 21.22 6.69 9.06
N ILE A 193 21.81 5.72 8.36
CA ILE A 193 23.13 5.18 8.73
C ILE A 193 24.29 6.13 8.42
N THR A 194 24.08 7.17 7.61
CA THR A 194 25.10 8.19 7.30
C THR A 194 25.02 9.42 8.20
N THR A 195 24.05 9.48 9.13
CA THR A 195 23.88 10.60 10.08
C THR A 195 24.40 10.21 11.47
N GLU A 196 24.96 11.17 12.19
CA GLU A 196 25.42 10.99 13.56
C GLU A 196 24.34 11.30 14.60
N ALA A 197 23.31 12.06 14.21
CA ALA A 197 22.22 12.47 15.10
C ALA A 197 20.90 12.57 14.35
N MET A 198 19.83 12.23 15.03
CA MET A 198 18.46 12.42 14.55
C MET A 198 17.72 13.36 15.50
N VAL A 199 17.07 14.39 14.96
CA VAL A 199 16.25 15.33 15.71
C VAL A 199 14.79 15.00 15.44
N THR A 200 14.03 14.75 16.51
CA THR A 200 12.60 14.42 16.41
C THR A 200 11.83 15.13 17.53
N ASP A 201 10.53 15.25 17.34
CA ASP A 201 9.64 15.77 18.38
C ASP A 201 9.58 14.81 19.58
N VAL A 202 9.56 15.37 20.78
CA VAL A 202 9.32 14.60 22.01
C VAL A 202 7.87 14.10 21.96
N PRO A 203 7.62 12.79 22.23
CA PRO A 203 6.25 12.29 22.32
C PRO A 203 5.44 13.12 23.31
N LYS A 204 4.30 13.64 22.85
CA LYS A 204 3.38 14.35 23.76
C LYS A 204 2.73 13.31 24.66
N GLU A 205 2.81 13.50 25.99
CA GLU A 205 1.97 12.74 26.91
C GLU A 205 0.51 13.03 26.54
N GLU A 206 -0.25 11.99 26.19
CA GLU A 206 -1.69 12.12 26.00
C GLU A 206 -2.29 12.61 27.33
N ALA A 207 -2.89 13.79 27.30
CA ALA A 207 -3.62 14.27 28.47
C ALA A 207 -4.67 13.22 28.85
N PRO A 208 -4.78 12.86 30.15
CA PRO A 208 -5.77 11.87 30.56
C PRO A 208 -7.14 12.33 30.07
N MET A 209 -7.85 11.44 29.38
CA MET A 209 -9.20 11.73 28.91
C MET A 209 -10.03 12.22 30.10
N PRO A 210 -10.73 13.36 29.99
CA PRO A 210 -11.61 13.80 31.05
C PRO A 210 -12.60 12.67 31.38
N PRO A 211 -12.85 12.39 32.66
CA PRO A 211 -13.78 11.35 33.06
C PRO A 211 -15.11 11.63 32.39
N MET A 212 -15.66 10.62 31.70
CA MET A 212 -17.02 10.70 31.16
C MET A 212 -17.95 11.10 32.29
N PRO A 213 -18.85 12.09 32.12
CA PRO A 213 -19.83 12.40 33.13
C PRO A 213 -20.69 11.14 33.36
N ASP A 214 -20.70 10.73 34.61
CA ASP A 214 -21.48 9.60 35.13
C ASP A 214 -22.97 9.91 34.89
N MET A 215 -23.56 9.31 33.86
CA MET A 215 -24.99 9.34 33.57
C MET A 215 -25.74 8.32 34.44
N GLY A 216 -25.35 8.24 35.70
CA GLY A 216 -26.02 7.46 36.72
C GLY A 216 -26.86 8.33 37.63
N GLY A 217 -28.15 8.49 37.32
CA GLY A 217 -29.01 9.21 38.28
C GLY A 217 -30.38 9.64 37.76
N MET A 218 -31.14 8.71 37.19
CA MET A 218 -32.57 8.94 37.02
C MET A 218 -33.37 7.66 37.27
N GLY A 219 -33.25 7.20 38.50
CA GLY A 219 -34.07 6.12 39.03
C GLY A 219 -34.66 6.55 40.34
N GLY A 220 -35.89 7.02 40.38
CA GLY A 220 -36.53 7.32 41.64
C GLY A 220 -37.74 8.25 41.57
N MET A 221 -38.84 7.82 41.05
CA MET A 221 -40.15 8.29 41.46
C MET A 221 -41.21 7.20 41.22
N GLY A 222 -41.22 6.26 42.12
CA GLY A 222 -42.29 5.34 42.35
C GLY A 222 -42.87 5.59 43.72
N GLY A 223 -44.11 5.91 43.79
CA GLY A 223 -44.87 5.86 45.03
C GLY A 223 -45.77 7.05 45.21
N MET A 224 -47.05 6.89 44.92
CA MET A 224 -48.15 7.10 45.86
C MET A 224 -49.50 7.00 45.14
N MET A 225 -50.31 6.13 45.71
CA MET A 225 -51.75 5.88 45.61
C MET A 225 -52.26 5.03 44.47
#